data_7ed1ca9e937ee3d2324ed11158e632d7
#
_entry.id   7ed1ca9e937ee3d2324ed11158e632d7
#
_cell.length_a   1.000
_cell.length_b   1.000
_cell.length_c   1.000
_cell.angle_alpha   90.00
_cell.angle_beta   90.00
_cell.angle_gamma   90.00
#
_symmetry.space_group_name_H-M   'P 1'
#
loop_
_entity.id
_entity.type
_entity.pdbx_description
1 polymer ?
#
loop_
_entity_poly.entity_id
_entity_poly.type
_entity_poly.pdbx_seq_one_letter_code
_entity_poly.pdbx_strand_id
1 'polypeptide(L)'
;MASSTFKYGAQVRANGIRQHYLRYGESNGADGRRDALIVVPGITSPAITWGFVGERLGRRFETYVLDVRGRGLSESSTTLDYGLDAQAADVIFLARTLGLERWAIVGHSMGARIAIRAAAREPAGLTRLVLVDPPVSGPGRRPYPATLSWYVDSIAEAAQGMDVDAMRRYCPTWTEAQLQLRAEWLHTCDERAVRASFDSFHQDDVHADLPRLKVPSLLITAERGDVVRPQDVAELQSLAPGMQAVRVPGAGHMIPWDNEDGFHEAFGSFLDIPLEA
;
A
#
# COMPACT_ATOMS: atom_id res chain seq x y z
N MET A 1 4.33 23.13 -17.21
CA MET A 1 4.42 22.11 -16.13
C MET A 1 3.07 22.03 -15.46
N ALA A 2 2.50 20.84 -15.29
CA ALA A 2 1.26 20.68 -14.51
C ALA A 2 1.53 21.13 -13.06
N SER A 3 0.57 21.81 -12.42
CA SER A 3 0.69 22.19 -11.01
C SER A 3 0.68 20.95 -10.12
N SER A 4 1.48 20.93 -9.03
CA SER A 4 1.47 19.84 -8.06
C SER A 4 0.08 19.65 -7.47
N THR A 5 -0.32 18.40 -7.29
CA THR A 5 -1.56 18.03 -6.61
C THR A 5 -1.39 17.86 -5.11
N PHE A 6 -0.15 17.85 -4.60
CA PHE A 6 0.14 17.80 -3.17
C PHE A 6 -0.50 18.98 -2.43
N LYS A 7 -1.16 18.71 -1.34
CA LYS A 7 -1.81 19.72 -0.50
C LYS A 7 -1.08 19.93 0.82
N TYR A 8 -0.92 18.87 1.59
CA TYR A 8 -0.24 18.91 2.90
C TYR A 8 0.01 17.50 3.45
N GLY A 9 0.90 17.41 4.42
CA GLY A 9 0.97 16.29 5.37
C GLY A 9 0.24 16.66 6.64
N ALA A 10 -0.45 15.72 7.25
CA ALA A 10 -1.17 15.94 8.50
C ALA A 10 -1.17 14.72 9.40
N GLN A 11 -1.47 14.95 10.66
CA GLN A 11 -1.63 13.92 11.68
C GLN A 11 -3.03 13.98 12.27
N VAL A 12 -3.63 12.81 12.47
CA VAL A 12 -4.91 12.67 13.18
C VAL A 12 -4.80 11.60 14.27
N ARG A 13 -5.62 11.74 15.32
CA ARG A 13 -5.80 10.65 16.28
C ARG A 13 -6.92 9.76 15.79
N ALA A 14 -6.55 8.54 15.39
CA ALA A 14 -7.49 7.52 14.94
C ALA A 14 -7.04 6.15 15.47
N ASN A 15 -7.98 5.29 15.87
CA ASN A 15 -7.70 3.98 16.46
C ASN A 15 -6.70 4.02 17.65
N GLY A 16 -6.80 5.05 18.48
CA GLY A 16 -5.96 5.19 19.68
C GLY A 16 -4.53 5.67 19.44
N ILE A 17 -4.09 5.84 18.20
CA ILE A 17 -2.74 6.28 17.83
C ILE A 17 -2.75 7.59 17.03
N ARG A 18 -1.58 8.21 16.92
CA ARG A 18 -1.35 9.31 16.00
C ARG A 18 -0.97 8.74 14.63
N GLN A 19 -1.87 8.89 13.65
CA GLN A 19 -1.65 8.49 12.26
C GLN A 19 -1.25 9.70 11.42
N HIS A 20 -0.22 9.55 10.60
CA HIS A 20 0.20 10.54 9.62
C HIS A 20 -0.22 10.11 8.22
N TYR A 21 -0.55 11.08 7.38
CA TYR A 21 -0.82 10.89 5.97
C TYR A 21 -0.37 12.11 5.15
N LEU A 22 -0.13 11.87 3.86
CA LEU A 22 0.05 12.91 2.86
C LEU A 22 -1.23 13.01 2.02
N ARG A 23 -1.73 14.24 1.82
CA ARG A 23 -2.94 14.50 1.03
C ARG A 23 -2.59 15.10 -0.32
N TYR A 24 -3.24 14.56 -1.37
CA TYR A 24 -3.14 15.01 -2.75
C TYR A 24 -4.54 15.23 -3.33
N GLY A 25 -4.62 16.10 -4.33
CA GLY A 25 -5.86 16.39 -5.03
C GLY A 25 -6.82 17.30 -4.27
N GLU A 26 -7.85 17.76 -4.97
CA GLU A 26 -8.91 18.56 -4.37
C GLU A 26 -9.96 17.64 -3.72
N SER A 27 -10.64 18.18 -2.71
CA SER A 27 -11.85 17.53 -2.19
C SER A 27 -12.83 17.30 -3.33
N ASN A 28 -13.47 16.16 -3.34
CA ASN A 28 -14.40 15.79 -4.40
C ASN A 28 -15.35 16.94 -4.70
N GLY A 29 -15.37 17.32 -5.99
CA GLY A 29 -16.10 18.48 -6.46
C GLY A 29 -17.57 18.51 -6.02
N ALA A 30 -18.23 19.62 -6.21
CA ALA A 30 -19.58 19.96 -5.74
C ALA A 30 -20.69 18.92 -6.00
N ASP A 31 -20.41 17.85 -6.75
CA ASP A 31 -21.33 16.76 -7.04
C ASP A 31 -21.16 15.51 -6.14
N GLY A 32 -20.14 15.49 -5.24
CA GLY A 32 -19.92 14.43 -4.24
C GLY A 32 -19.75 13.01 -4.80
N ARG A 33 -19.48 12.86 -6.10
CA ARG A 33 -19.56 11.58 -6.81
C ARG A 33 -18.24 10.81 -6.89
N ARG A 34 -17.11 11.40 -6.50
CA ARG A 34 -15.83 10.73 -6.56
C ARG A 34 -15.48 10.12 -5.21
N ASP A 35 -14.97 8.91 -5.24
CA ASP A 35 -14.47 8.27 -4.05
C ASP A 35 -13.14 8.91 -3.63
N ALA A 36 -12.92 9.09 -2.33
CA ALA A 36 -11.59 9.35 -1.81
C ALA A 36 -10.75 8.07 -1.91
N LEU A 37 -9.44 8.20 -2.05
CA LEU A 37 -8.52 7.05 -2.07
C LEU A 37 -7.63 7.04 -0.83
N ILE A 38 -7.56 5.91 -0.14
CA ILE A 38 -6.54 5.66 0.88
C ILE A 38 -5.52 4.70 0.29
N VAL A 39 -4.30 5.20 0.09
CA VAL A 39 -3.15 4.39 -0.36
C VAL A 39 -2.45 3.85 0.88
N VAL A 40 -2.33 2.52 0.95
CA VAL A 40 -1.67 1.79 2.04
C VAL A 40 -0.38 1.16 1.52
N PRO A 41 0.79 1.71 1.86
CA PRO A 41 2.08 1.27 1.37
C PRO A 41 2.53 -0.12 1.85
N GLY A 42 3.65 -0.59 1.28
CA GLY A 42 4.31 -1.83 1.66
C GLY A 42 5.07 -1.74 2.99
N ILE A 43 5.68 -2.86 3.38
CA ILE A 43 6.25 -3.12 4.72
C ILE A 43 7.33 -2.12 5.16
N THR A 44 8.13 -1.58 4.23
CA THR A 44 9.20 -0.60 4.49
C THR A 44 9.06 0.65 3.62
N SER A 45 7.83 1.12 3.43
CA SER A 45 7.53 2.25 2.56
C SER A 45 6.81 3.37 3.32
N PRO A 46 7.53 4.36 3.86
CA PRO A 46 6.92 5.59 4.36
C PRO A 46 6.12 6.30 3.25
N ALA A 47 5.06 7.00 3.63
CA ALA A 47 4.12 7.66 2.70
C ALA A 47 4.82 8.57 1.68
N ILE A 48 5.87 9.26 2.10
CA ILE A 48 6.63 10.18 1.25
C ILE A 48 7.23 9.47 0.02
N THR A 49 7.61 8.19 0.14
CA THR A 49 8.16 7.42 -0.98
C THR A 49 7.12 7.10 -2.06
N TRP A 50 5.84 7.29 -1.77
CA TRP A 50 4.70 7.13 -2.67
C TRP A 50 4.23 8.45 -3.29
N GLY A 51 4.99 9.53 -3.09
CA GLY A 51 4.61 10.89 -3.51
C GLY A 51 4.24 10.98 -4.99
N PHE A 52 5.00 10.33 -5.88
CA PHE A 52 4.73 10.32 -7.33
C PHE A 52 3.39 9.64 -7.68
N VAL A 53 3.05 8.54 -6.99
CA VAL A 53 1.73 7.90 -7.13
C VAL A 53 0.63 8.83 -6.61
N GLY A 54 0.85 9.45 -5.44
CA GLY A 54 -0.07 10.43 -4.86
C GLY A 54 -0.34 11.61 -5.80
N GLU A 55 0.71 12.17 -6.42
CA GLU A 55 0.62 13.25 -7.41
C GLU A 55 -0.28 12.88 -8.60
N ARG A 56 -0.09 11.69 -9.15
CA ARG A 56 -0.85 11.25 -10.32
C ARG A 56 -2.30 10.92 -9.98
N LEU A 57 -2.54 10.20 -8.89
CA LEU A 57 -3.89 9.92 -8.38
C LEU A 57 -4.61 11.20 -7.98
N GLY A 58 -3.90 12.17 -7.38
CA GLY A 58 -4.43 13.46 -6.96
C GLY A 58 -5.00 14.32 -8.08
N ARG A 59 -4.65 14.04 -9.33
CA ARG A 59 -5.29 14.73 -10.49
C ARG A 59 -6.78 14.40 -10.64
N ARG A 60 -7.21 13.26 -10.12
CA ARG A 60 -8.57 12.74 -10.30
C ARG A 60 -9.31 12.47 -8.99
N PHE A 61 -8.58 12.20 -7.92
CA PHE A 61 -9.13 11.79 -6.63
C PHE A 61 -8.58 12.63 -5.49
N GLU A 62 -9.37 12.75 -4.44
CA GLU A 62 -8.85 13.13 -3.14
C GLU A 62 -8.10 11.93 -2.58
N THR A 63 -6.77 12.01 -2.53
CA THR A 63 -5.90 10.88 -2.23
C THR A 63 -5.16 11.08 -0.93
N TYR A 64 -5.20 10.09 -0.06
CA TYR A 64 -4.52 10.02 1.23
C TYR A 64 -3.50 8.89 1.19
N VAL A 65 -2.22 9.22 1.23
CA VAL A 65 -1.13 8.23 1.34
C VAL A 65 -0.78 8.08 2.80
N LEU A 66 -1.08 6.91 3.38
CA LEU A 66 -0.94 6.65 4.81
C LEU A 66 0.49 6.23 5.17
N ASP A 67 1.04 6.81 6.24
CA ASP A 67 2.10 6.14 6.99
C ASP A 67 1.46 5.08 7.89
N VAL A 68 1.70 3.80 7.61
CA VAL A 68 1.22 2.71 8.46
C VAL A 68 1.91 2.79 9.83
N ARG A 69 1.22 2.42 10.93
CA ARG A 69 1.82 2.42 12.28
C ARG A 69 3.23 1.84 12.30
N GLY A 70 4.16 2.52 12.96
CA GLY A 70 5.57 2.15 12.99
C GLY A 70 6.34 2.48 11.71
N ARG A 71 5.81 3.33 10.82
CA ARG A 71 6.49 3.83 9.61
C ARG A 71 6.30 5.33 9.48
N GLY A 72 7.30 5.98 8.89
CA GLY A 72 7.26 7.41 8.61
C GLY A 72 7.00 8.25 9.85
N LEU A 73 5.99 9.08 9.78
CA LEU A 73 5.61 10.01 10.87
C LEU A 73 4.40 9.53 11.69
N SER A 74 3.87 8.33 11.41
CA SER A 74 2.87 7.70 12.28
C SER A 74 3.49 7.19 13.57
N GLU A 75 2.65 7.00 14.57
CA GLU A 75 3.09 6.59 15.91
C GLU A 75 3.83 5.25 15.90
N SER A 76 4.94 5.22 16.65
CA SER A 76 5.76 4.05 16.91
C SER A 76 6.08 3.96 18.39
N SER A 77 5.95 2.81 19.01
CA SER A 77 6.36 2.58 20.40
C SER A 77 6.60 1.10 20.69
N THR A 78 7.17 0.80 21.85
CA THR A 78 7.40 -0.57 22.32
C THR A 78 6.13 -1.29 22.77
N THR A 79 5.04 -0.55 22.95
CA THR A 79 3.77 -1.08 23.47
C THR A 79 2.67 -1.19 22.41
N LEU A 80 2.93 -0.71 21.20
CA LEU A 80 1.94 -0.81 20.12
C LEU A 80 1.85 -2.24 19.57
N ASP A 81 0.62 -2.65 19.34
CA ASP A 81 0.32 -3.82 18.51
C ASP A 81 0.56 -3.48 17.03
N TYR A 82 1.46 -4.22 16.38
CA TYR A 82 1.78 -4.09 14.95
C TYR A 82 1.16 -5.22 14.11
N GLY A 83 0.24 -6.00 14.68
CA GLY A 83 -0.46 -7.07 13.98
C GLY A 83 -1.39 -6.59 12.88
N LEU A 84 -1.75 -7.50 11.98
CA LEU A 84 -2.58 -7.22 10.81
C LEU A 84 -3.94 -6.61 11.19
N ASP A 85 -4.55 -7.09 12.28
CA ASP A 85 -5.86 -6.61 12.74
C ASP A 85 -5.83 -5.16 13.21
N ALA A 86 -4.77 -4.77 13.92
CA ALA A 86 -4.56 -3.40 14.37
C ALA A 86 -4.31 -2.45 13.19
N GLN A 87 -3.50 -2.87 12.22
CA GLN A 87 -3.23 -2.11 10.99
C GLN A 87 -4.48 -1.96 10.11
N ALA A 88 -5.31 -3.00 9.99
CA ALA A 88 -6.58 -2.93 9.27
C ALA A 88 -7.59 -1.98 9.96
N ALA A 89 -7.64 -2.00 11.29
CA ALA A 89 -8.45 -1.06 12.06
C ALA A 89 -7.99 0.38 11.84
N ASP A 90 -6.68 0.64 11.73
CA ASP A 90 -6.15 1.99 11.46
C ASP A 90 -6.73 2.60 10.19
N VAL A 91 -6.77 1.83 9.10
CA VAL A 91 -7.33 2.30 7.82
C VAL A 91 -8.82 2.65 7.96
N ILE A 92 -9.59 1.80 8.64
CA ILE A 92 -11.03 2.02 8.86
C ILE A 92 -11.26 3.26 9.73
N PHE A 93 -10.52 3.39 10.83
CA PHE A 93 -10.65 4.53 11.73
C PHE A 93 -10.13 5.83 11.11
N LEU A 94 -9.11 5.77 10.24
CA LEU A 94 -8.67 6.93 9.47
C LEU A 94 -9.81 7.44 8.59
N ALA A 95 -10.44 6.57 7.79
CA ALA A 95 -11.56 6.95 6.94
C ALA A 95 -12.70 7.60 7.76
N ARG A 96 -13.03 7.02 8.92
CA ARG A 96 -14.05 7.59 9.84
C ARG A 96 -13.65 8.95 10.37
N THR A 97 -12.40 9.10 10.83
CA THR A 97 -11.91 10.36 11.44
C THR A 97 -11.84 11.48 10.40
N LEU A 98 -11.54 11.15 9.15
CA LEU A 98 -11.56 12.10 8.04
C LEU A 98 -12.97 12.38 7.48
N GLY A 99 -14.01 11.68 7.96
CA GLY A 99 -15.38 11.84 7.49
C GLY A 99 -15.58 11.37 6.05
N LEU A 100 -14.83 10.39 5.58
CA LEU A 100 -14.94 9.89 4.21
C LEU A 100 -16.21 9.06 4.06
N GLU A 101 -17.22 9.63 3.38
CA GLU A 101 -18.50 8.96 3.13
C GLU A 101 -18.40 7.89 2.03
N ARG A 102 -17.56 8.14 1.03
CA ARG A 102 -17.26 7.24 -0.09
C ARG A 102 -15.75 7.19 -0.30
N TRP A 103 -15.18 5.99 -0.19
CA TRP A 103 -13.74 5.83 -0.29
C TRP A 103 -13.34 4.46 -0.84
N ALA A 104 -12.14 4.37 -1.36
CA ALA A 104 -11.54 3.13 -1.85
C ALA A 104 -10.16 2.93 -1.21
N ILE A 105 -9.67 1.70 -1.20
CA ILE A 105 -8.33 1.35 -0.73
C ILE A 105 -7.48 0.92 -1.93
N VAL A 106 -6.26 1.45 -1.98
CA VAL A 106 -5.18 0.96 -2.84
C VAL A 106 -4.07 0.45 -1.94
N GLY A 107 -3.95 -0.85 -1.79
CA GLY A 107 -2.94 -1.47 -0.94
C GLY A 107 -1.85 -2.16 -1.75
N HIS A 108 -0.57 -1.90 -1.43
CA HIS A 108 0.57 -2.56 -2.05
C HIS A 108 1.23 -3.53 -1.08
N SER A 109 1.55 -4.75 -1.52
CA SER A 109 2.29 -5.71 -0.72
C SER A 109 1.65 -5.94 0.65
N MET A 110 2.32 -5.64 1.76
CA MET A 110 1.75 -5.62 3.12
C MET A 110 0.44 -4.82 3.15
N GLY A 111 0.43 -3.64 2.53
CA GLY A 111 -0.76 -2.78 2.45
C GLY A 111 -1.95 -3.46 1.77
N ALA A 112 -1.72 -4.36 0.82
CA ALA A 112 -2.79 -5.14 0.20
C ALA A 112 -3.38 -6.18 1.17
N ARG A 113 -2.56 -6.82 2.01
CA ARG A 113 -3.06 -7.70 3.09
C ARG A 113 -3.89 -6.93 4.12
N ILE A 114 -3.40 -5.74 4.50
CA ILE A 114 -4.16 -4.81 5.37
C ILE A 114 -5.50 -4.44 4.72
N ALA A 115 -5.50 -4.14 3.43
CA ALA A 115 -6.69 -3.78 2.68
C ALA A 115 -7.72 -4.93 2.60
N ILE A 116 -7.26 -6.18 2.37
CA ILE A 116 -8.12 -7.38 2.41
C ILE A 116 -8.77 -7.52 3.78
N ARG A 117 -7.98 -7.49 4.87
CA ARG A 117 -8.47 -7.60 6.25
C ARG A 117 -9.42 -6.46 6.63
N ALA A 118 -9.15 -5.23 6.18
CA ALA A 118 -10.04 -4.08 6.39
C ALA A 118 -11.35 -4.23 5.64
N ALA A 119 -11.31 -4.61 4.36
CA ALA A 119 -12.50 -4.77 3.52
C ALA A 119 -13.40 -5.92 4.00
N ALA A 120 -12.82 -7.02 4.49
CA ALA A 120 -13.57 -8.14 5.06
C ALA A 120 -14.36 -7.80 6.34
N ARG A 121 -14.10 -6.64 6.95
CA ARG A 121 -14.88 -6.08 8.07
C ARG A 121 -16.07 -5.24 7.62
N GLU A 122 -16.30 -5.15 6.32
CA GLU A 122 -17.41 -4.42 5.69
C GLU A 122 -17.55 -2.96 6.21
N PRO A 123 -16.49 -2.14 6.17
CA PRO A 123 -16.55 -0.79 6.72
C PRO A 123 -17.48 0.10 5.89
N ALA A 124 -18.25 0.94 6.58
CA ALA A 124 -19.17 1.86 5.93
C ALA A 124 -18.41 2.79 4.96
N GLY A 125 -18.98 3.01 3.78
CA GLY A 125 -18.44 3.91 2.76
C GLY A 125 -17.32 3.32 1.88
N LEU A 126 -16.80 2.12 2.18
CA LEU A 126 -15.86 1.44 1.28
C LEU A 126 -16.58 1.05 -0.01
N THR A 127 -16.06 1.47 -1.15
CA THR A 127 -16.69 1.27 -2.46
C THR A 127 -15.88 0.39 -3.40
N ARG A 128 -14.56 0.37 -3.29
CA ARG A 128 -13.65 -0.40 -4.17
C ARG A 128 -12.38 -0.79 -3.43
N LEU A 129 -11.74 -1.85 -3.94
CA LEU A 129 -10.49 -2.40 -3.41
C LEU A 129 -9.51 -2.67 -4.53
N VAL A 130 -8.31 -2.11 -4.45
CA VAL A 130 -7.19 -2.38 -5.36
C VAL A 130 -6.05 -3.02 -4.58
N LEU A 131 -5.69 -4.23 -4.96
CA LEU A 131 -4.68 -5.08 -4.34
C LEU A 131 -3.47 -5.17 -5.26
N VAL A 132 -2.37 -4.54 -4.89
CA VAL A 132 -1.15 -4.50 -5.70
C VAL A 132 -0.14 -5.49 -5.13
N ASP A 133 0.02 -6.60 -5.83
CA ASP A 133 0.98 -7.69 -5.57
C ASP A 133 1.03 -8.16 -4.09
N PRO A 134 -0.11 -8.58 -3.50
CA PRO A 134 -0.19 -8.99 -2.10
C PRO A 134 0.64 -10.23 -1.81
N PRO A 135 1.39 -10.31 -0.69
CA PRO A 135 1.95 -11.58 -0.21
C PRO A 135 0.86 -12.64 -0.01
N VAL A 136 0.94 -13.73 -0.74
CA VAL A 136 0.00 -14.88 -0.68
C VAL A 136 0.47 -15.99 0.25
N SER A 137 1.53 -15.77 0.99
CA SER A 137 1.99 -16.64 2.07
C SER A 137 1.00 -16.67 3.22
N GLY A 138 1.10 -17.68 4.07
CA GLY A 138 0.20 -17.90 5.21
C GLY A 138 0.32 -19.32 5.73
N PRO A 139 -0.48 -19.72 6.72
CA PRO A 139 -0.46 -21.07 7.26
C PRO A 139 -0.68 -22.13 6.17
N GLY A 140 0.27 -23.08 6.07
CA GLY A 140 0.22 -24.16 5.09
C GLY A 140 0.51 -23.76 3.64
N ARG A 141 0.92 -22.50 3.40
CA ARG A 141 1.23 -21.96 2.07
C ARG A 141 2.74 -21.83 1.86
N ARG A 142 3.14 -21.59 0.61
CA ARG A 142 4.55 -21.28 0.31
C ARG A 142 5.01 -20.06 1.09
N PRO A 143 6.28 -20.02 1.54
CA PRO A 143 6.80 -18.87 2.23
C PRO A 143 6.86 -17.63 1.31
N TYR A 144 6.87 -16.47 1.93
CA TYR A 144 7.15 -15.22 1.23
C TYR A 144 8.58 -15.24 0.66
N PRO A 145 8.81 -14.79 -0.59
CA PRO A 145 10.08 -15.03 -1.28
C PRO A 145 11.27 -14.21 -0.77
N ALA A 146 11.03 -13.10 -0.06
CA ALA A 146 12.11 -12.31 0.52
C ALA A 146 12.41 -12.77 1.96
N THR A 147 13.63 -12.48 2.43
CA THR A 147 14.07 -12.75 3.79
C THR A 147 13.90 -11.53 4.70
N LEU A 148 13.68 -11.76 5.99
CA LEU A 148 13.57 -10.67 6.96
C LEU A 148 14.85 -9.82 7.01
N SER A 149 16.03 -10.45 6.89
CA SER A 149 17.31 -9.76 6.92
C SER A 149 17.40 -8.66 5.85
N TRP A 150 16.86 -8.90 4.65
CA TRP A 150 16.86 -7.87 3.59
C TRP A 150 16.22 -6.55 4.07
N TYR A 151 15.14 -6.63 4.86
CA TYR A 151 14.46 -5.47 5.42
C TYR A 151 15.21 -4.84 6.58
N VAL A 152 15.57 -5.64 7.58
CA VAL A 152 16.15 -5.11 8.82
C VAL A 152 17.56 -4.59 8.62
N ASP A 153 18.38 -5.26 7.76
CA ASP A 153 19.74 -4.82 7.45
C ASP A 153 19.71 -3.49 6.68
N SER A 154 18.76 -3.34 5.72
CA SER A 154 18.61 -2.07 4.99
C SER A 154 18.16 -0.92 5.90
N ILE A 155 17.29 -1.17 6.88
CA ILE A 155 16.88 -0.16 7.87
C ILE A 155 18.07 0.23 8.76
N ALA A 156 18.82 -0.76 9.25
CA ALA A 156 19.99 -0.51 10.10
C ALA A 156 21.06 0.30 9.35
N GLU A 157 21.30 -0.01 8.09
CA GLU A 157 22.25 0.73 7.24
C GLU A 157 21.74 2.16 6.97
N ALA A 158 20.45 2.34 6.68
CA ALA A 158 19.85 3.66 6.49
C ALA A 158 19.93 4.52 7.76
N ALA A 159 19.81 3.93 8.94
CA ALA A 159 19.96 4.64 10.22
C ALA A 159 21.39 5.15 10.47
N GLN A 160 22.39 4.62 9.78
CA GLN A 160 23.79 5.07 9.81
C GLN A 160 24.11 6.12 8.72
N GLY A 161 23.14 6.47 7.88
CA GLY A 161 23.33 7.41 6.78
C GLY A 161 23.66 6.70 5.48
N MET A 162 22.69 6.03 4.88
CA MET A 162 22.80 5.37 3.59
C MET A 162 22.78 6.39 2.44
N ASP A 163 23.69 6.25 1.49
CA ASP A 163 23.69 7.01 0.24
C ASP A 163 22.94 6.28 -0.90
N VAL A 164 22.86 6.93 -2.05
CA VAL A 164 22.17 6.40 -3.24
C VAL A 164 22.82 5.11 -3.74
N ASP A 165 24.16 5.01 -3.74
CA ASP A 165 24.87 3.84 -4.23
C ASP A 165 24.66 2.63 -3.31
N ALA A 166 24.65 2.86 -2.01
CA ALA A 166 24.29 1.83 -1.03
C ALA A 166 22.83 1.36 -1.20
N MET A 167 21.90 2.30 -1.40
CA MET A 167 20.48 1.97 -1.62
C MET A 167 20.26 1.21 -2.93
N ARG A 168 21.06 1.47 -3.98
CA ARG A 168 20.96 0.77 -5.26
C ARG A 168 21.19 -0.74 -5.16
N ARG A 169 21.92 -1.20 -4.14
CA ARG A 169 22.07 -2.65 -3.87
C ARG A 169 20.74 -3.31 -3.51
N TYR A 170 19.84 -2.55 -2.88
CA TYR A 170 18.52 -3.01 -2.47
C TYR A 170 17.44 -2.79 -3.54
N CYS A 171 17.57 -1.73 -4.34
CA CYS A 171 16.58 -1.33 -5.35
C CYS A 171 17.27 -0.97 -6.68
N PRO A 172 17.82 -1.96 -7.41
CA PRO A 172 18.74 -1.71 -8.55
C PRO A 172 18.07 -1.06 -9.77
N THR A 173 16.75 -1.15 -9.89
CA THR A 173 15.98 -0.63 -11.04
C THR A 173 15.47 0.81 -10.84
N TRP A 174 15.61 1.34 -9.62
CA TRP A 174 15.02 2.63 -9.28
C TRP A 174 15.85 3.81 -9.78
N THR A 175 15.17 4.93 -10.05
CA THR A 175 15.83 6.20 -10.39
C THR A 175 16.62 6.75 -9.20
N GLU A 176 17.59 7.60 -9.48
CA GLU A 176 18.41 8.23 -8.44
C GLU A 176 17.56 8.99 -7.41
N ALA A 177 16.57 9.74 -7.88
CA ALA A 177 15.64 10.48 -6.99
C ALA A 177 14.83 9.55 -6.08
N GLN A 178 14.37 8.39 -6.58
CA GLN A 178 13.65 7.40 -5.80
C GLN A 178 14.58 6.72 -4.76
N LEU A 179 15.82 6.42 -5.17
CA LEU A 179 16.83 5.85 -4.28
C LEU A 179 17.21 6.81 -3.17
N GLN A 180 17.44 8.08 -3.50
CA GLN A 180 17.74 9.13 -2.53
C GLN A 180 16.63 9.25 -1.50
N LEU A 181 15.38 9.39 -1.96
CA LEU A 181 14.22 9.54 -1.09
C LEU A 181 14.05 8.31 -0.16
N ARG A 182 14.25 7.10 -0.69
CA ARG A 182 14.18 5.89 0.12
C ARG A 182 15.30 5.83 1.15
N ALA A 183 16.55 6.16 0.77
CA ALA A 183 17.69 6.18 1.67
C ALA A 183 17.48 7.16 2.84
N GLU A 184 16.92 8.33 2.55
CA GLU A 184 16.62 9.37 3.55
C GLU A 184 15.52 8.96 4.54
N TRP A 185 14.54 8.15 4.10
CA TRP A 185 13.35 7.89 4.92
C TRP A 185 13.21 6.47 5.44
N LEU A 186 14.02 5.52 4.95
CA LEU A 186 13.90 4.11 5.34
C LEU A 186 14.11 3.89 6.84
N HIS A 187 15.00 4.66 7.46
CA HIS A 187 15.28 4.60 8.91
C HIS A 187 14.06 4.95 9.79
N THR A 188 13.02 5.57 9.23
CA THR A 188 11.77 5.86 9.93
C THR A 188 10.85 4.65 10.04
N CYS A 189 11.23 3.50 9.46
CA CYS A 189 10.54 2.23 9.64
C CYS A 189 11.03 1.56 10.93
N ASP A 190 10.17 1.44 11.92
CA ASP A 190 10.48 0.75 13.17
C ASP A 190 10.70 -0.74 12.91
N GLU A 191 11.87 -1.25 13.29
CA GLU A 191 12.25 -2.66 13.08
C GLU A 191 11.24 -3.62 13.71
N ARG A 192 10.68 -3.30 14.89
CA ARG A 192 9.67 -4.14 15.55
C ARG A 192 8.40 -4.25 14.72
N ALA A 193 7.96 -3.13 14.15
CA ALA A 193 6.80 -3.09 13.28
C ALA A 193 7.03 -3.88 11.98
N VAL A 194 8.25 -3.81 11.44
CA VAL A 194 8.65 -4.57 10.24
C VAL A 194 8.70 -6.07 10.54
N ARG A 195 9.32 -6.47 11.66
CA ARG A 195 9.35 -7.88 12.10
C ARG A 195 7.95 -8.45 12.31
N ALA A 196 7.09 -7.76 13.05
CA ALA A 196 5.72 -8.19 13.28
C ALA A 196 4.93 -8.35 11.96
N SER A 197 5.10 -7.42 11.01
CA SER A 197 4.44 -7.52 9.70
C SER A 197 5.00 -8.64 8.83
N PHE A 198 6.31 -8.92 8.92
CA PHE A 198 6.93 -10.04 8.21
C PHE A 198 6.45 -11.38 8.78
N ASP A 199 6.37 -11.51 10.09
CA ASP A 199 5.84 -12.70 10.76
C ASP A 199 4.36 -12.93 10.38
N SER A 200 3.57 -11.85 10.32
CA SER A 200 2.18 -11.86 9.86
C SER A 200 2.01 -12.44 8.44
N PHE A 201 3.00 -12.28 7.55
CA PHE A 201 2.94 -12.90 6.21
C PHE A 201 2.86 -14.43 6.27
N HIS A 202 3.33 -15.05 7.34
CA HIS A 202 3.35 -16.51 7.51
C HIS A 202 2.29 -17.00 8.51
N GLN A 203 1.86 -16.15 9.44
CA GLN A 203 1.00 -16.53 10.55
C GLN A 203 -0.48 -16.18 10.28
N ASP A 204 -0.75 -15.08 9.56
CA ASP A 204 -2.11 -14.64 9.30
C ASP A 204 -2.65 -15.22 7.98
N ASP A 205 -3.86 -15.75 8.02
CA ASP A 205 -4.58 -16.22 6.84
C ASP A 205 -5.47 -15.11 6.27
N VAL A 206 -4.98 -14.43 5.23
CA VAL A 206 -5.81 -13.44 4.49
C VAL A 206 -6.68 -14.08 3.42
N HIS A 207 -6.44 -15.36 3.07
CA HIS A 207 -7.28 -16.07 2.11
C HIS A 207 -8.67 -16.35 2.70
N ALA A 208 -8.74 -16.57 4.02
CA ALA A 208 -10.02 -16.73 4.73
C ALA A 208 -10.88 -15.44 4.72
N ASP A 209 -10.28 -14.28 4.44
CA ASP A 209 -11.01 -13.00 4.34
C ASP A 209 -11.60 -12.77 2.94
N LEU A 210 -11.01 -13.36 1.88
CA LEU A 210 -11.41 -13.11 0.49
C LEU A 210 -12.89 -13.41 0.17
N PRO A 211 -13.51 -14.52 0.67
CA PRO A 211 -14.93 -14.77 0.44
C PRO A 211 -15.87 -13.74 1.08
N ARG A 212 -15.33 -12.91 1.98
CA ARG A 212 -16.08 -11.86 2.69
C ARG A 212 -16.04 -10.50 1.99
N LEU A 213 -15.27 -10.37 0.90
CA LEU A 213 -15.19 -9.12 0.14
C LEU A 213 -16.54 -8.83 -0.55
N LYS A 214 -17.11 -7.66 -0.27
CA LYS A 214 -18.43 -7.24 -0.79
C LYS A 214 -18.34 -6.11 -1.83
N VAL A 215 -17.14 -5.59 -2.05
CA VAL A 215 -16.90 -4.48 -2.99
C VAL A 215 -16.18 -4.97 -4.23
N PRO A 216 -16.39 -4.33 -5.40
CA PRO A 216 -15.56 -4.58 -6.57
C PRO A 216 -14.09 -4.52 -6.24
N SER A 217 -13.33 -5.52 -6.67
CA SER A 217 -11.92 -5.68 -6.34
C SER A 217 -11.07 -5.91 -7.58
N LEU A 218 -9.90 -5.28 -7.61
CA LEU A 218 -8.88 -5.44 -8.64
C LEU A 218 -7.60 -6.00 -8.02
N LEU A 219 -7.07 -7.05 -8.60
CA LEU A 219 -5.73 -7.58 -8.32
C LEU A 219 -4.78 -7.13 -9.42
N ILE A 220 -3.73 -6.40 -9.06
CA ILE A 220 -2.64 -6.01 -9.97
C ILE A 220 -1.42 -6.84 -9.60
N THR A 221 -0.86 -7.57 -10.56
CA THR A 221 0.28 -8.47 -10.35
C THR A 221 1.48 -8.09 -11.20
N ALA A 222 2.68 -8.40 -10.72
CA ALA A 222 3.92 -8.20 -11.44
C ALA A 222 4.17 -9.29 -12.49
N GLU A 223 4.79 -8.93 -13.62
CA GLU A 223 5.20 -9.92 -14.60
C GLU A 223 6.47 -10.67 -14.19
N ARG A 224 7.44 -9.95 -13.60
CA ARG A 224 8.75 -10.49 -13.20
C ARG A 224 8.83 -10.83 -11.71
N GLY A 225 7.70 -10.76 -10.99
CA GLY A 225 7.65 -11.02 -9.56
C GLY A 225 7.38 -12.49 -9.22
N ASP A 226 7.72 -12.88 -8.00
CA ASP A 226 7.44 -14.20 -7.42
C ASP A 226 6.53 -14.11 -6.18
N VAL A 227 6.02 -12.92 -5.88
CA VAL A 227 5.11 -12.69 -4.75
C VAL A 227 3.72 -13.25 -5.08
N VAL A 228 3.18 -12.94 -6.27
CA VAL A 228 1.94 -13.53 -6.78
C VAL A 228 2.24 -14.23 -8.10
N ARG A 229 2.05 -15.54 -8.14
CA ARG A 229 2.22 -16.39 -9.34
C ARG A 229 0.89 -16.57 -10.07
N PRO A 230 0.87 -17.00 -11.34
CA PRO A 230 -0.38 -17.26 -12.07
C PRO A 230 -1.36 -18.21 -11.36
N GLN A 231 -0.85 -19.25 -10.71
CA GLN A 231 -1.69 -20.16 -9.91
C GLN A 231 -2.30 -19.48 -8.68
N ASP A 232 -1.58 -18.54 -8.06
CA ASP A 232 -2.10 -17.77 -6.92
C ASP A 232 -3.24 -16.85 -7.37
N VAL A 233 -3.14 -16.25 -8.59
CA VAL A 233 -4.22 -15.44 -9.18
C VAL A 233 -5.49 -16.25 -9.32
N ALA A 234 -5.39 -17.47 -9.87
CA ALA A 234 -6.54 -18.37 -10.04
C ALA A 234 -7.17 -18.73 -8.70
N GLU A 235 -6.36 -18.97 -7.67
CA GLU A 235 -6.85 -19.24 -6.32
C GLU A 235 -7.57 -18.02 -5.72
N LEU A 236 -6.95 -16.83 -5.76
CA LEU A 236 -7.55 -15.59 -5.23
C LEU A 236 -8.88 -15.29 -5.91
N GLN A 237 -8.98 -15.47 -7.25
CA GLN A 237 -10.23 -15.30 -7.98
C GLN A 237 -11.27 -16.38 -7.64
N SER A 238 -10.86 -17.61 -7.32
CA SER A 238 -11.78 -18.66 -6.88
C SER A 238 -12.41 -18.35 -5.51
N LEU A 239 -11.66 -17.69 -4.62
CA LEU A 239 -12.11 -17.28 -3.29
C LEU A 239 -12.90 -15.96 -3.32
N ALA A 240 -12.66 -15.11 -4.32
CA ALA A 240 -13.36 -13.85 -4.56
C ALA A 240 -13.78 -13.75 -6.05
N PRO A 241 -14.86 -14.43 -6.48
CA PRO A 241 -15.19 -14.60 -7.91
C PRO A 241 -15.45 -13.29 -8.68
N GLY A 242 -15.73 -12.20 -7.98
CA GLY A 242 -15.88 -10.85 -8.58
C GLY A 242 -14.58 -10.07 -8.76
N MET A 243 -13.44 -10.65 -8.37
CA MET A 243 -12.14 -9.97 -8.46
C MET A 243 -11.63 -9.98 -9.89
N GLN A 244 -11.40 -8.77 -10.43
CA GLN A 244 -10.67 -8.61 -11.69
C GLN A 244 -9.17 -8.79 -11.44
N ALA A 245 -8.42 -9.24 -12.44
CA ALA A 245 -6.98 -9.36 -12.34
C ALA A 245 -6.30 -8.79 -13.58
N VAL A 246 -5.25 -7.99 -13.37
CA VAL A 246 -4.41 -7.40 -14.42
C VAL A 246 -2.95 -7.66 -14.07
N ARG A 247 -2.17 -8.06 -15.07
CA ARG A 247 -0.73 -8.26 -14.96
C ARG A 247 0.00 -7.10 -15.64
N VAL A 248 0.89 -6.42 -14.91
CA VAL A 248 1.64 -5.27 -15.45
C VAL A 248 2.93 -5.76 -16.11
N PRO A 249 3.09 -5.54 -17.43
CA PRO A 249 4.25 -6.00 -18.17
C PRO A 249 5.54 -5.35 -17.67
N GLY A 250 6.64 -6.12 -17.64
CA GLY A 250 7.97 -5.65 -17.27
C GLY A 250 8.15 -5.25 -15.81
N ALA A 251 7.11 -5.27 -14.99
CA ALA A 251 7.19 -4.90 -13.58
C ALA A 251 7.63 -6.08 -12.70
N GLY A 252 8.45 -5.81 -11.69
CA GLY A 252 8.67 -6.64 -10.52
C GLY A 252 7.72 -6.27 -9.38
N HIS A 253 8.00 -6.76 -8.16
CA HIS A 253 7.15 -6.53 -6.98
C HIS A 253 6.82 -5.05 -6.71
N MET A 254 7.73 -4.16 -7.01
CA MET A 254 7.53 -2.72 -6.84
C MET A 254 6.89 -2.09 -8.09
N ILE A 255 5.71 -2.60 -8.47
CA ILE A 255 5.02 -2.30 -9.73
C ILE A 255 4.99 -0.80 -10.09
N PRO A 256 4.60 0.13 -9.18
CA PRO A 256 4.57 1.57 -9.52
C PRO A 256 5.95 2.16 -9.84
N TRP A 257 7.05 1.60 -9.30
CA TRP A 257 8.41 2.06 -9.58
C TRP A 257 8.96 1.44 -10.86
N ASP A 258 8.59 0.21 -11.15
CA ASP A 258 9.10 -0.53 -12.31
C ASP A 258 8.36 -0.19 -13.61
N ASN A 259 7.05 0.07 -13.51
CA ASN A 259 6.19 0.46 -14.64
C ASN A 259 5.01 1.32 -14.16
N GLU A 260 5.28 2.60 -13.94
CA GLU A 260 4.27 3.56 -13.43
C GLU A 260 3.06 3.68 -14.37
N ASP A 261 3.30 3.76 -15.68
CA ASP A 261 2.22 3.89 -16.66
C ASP A 261 1.32 2.67 -16.71
N GLY A 262 1.92 1.46 -16.75
CA GLY A 262 1.16 0.21 -16.70
C GLY A 262 0.36 0.03 -15.42
N PHE A 263 0.90 0.50 -14.27
CA PHE A 263 0.17 0.53 -13.01
C PHE A 263 -1.07 1.42 -13.11
N HIS A 264 -0.90 2.65 -13.59
CA HIS A 264 -2.00 3.61 -13.68
C HIS A 264 -3.02 3.22 -14.76
N GLU A 265 -2.58 2.60 -15.86
CA GLU A 265 -3.48 2.05 -16.88
C GLU A 265 -4.38 0.95 -16.31
N ALA A 266 -3.80 0.00 -15.57
CA ALA A 266 -4.56 -1.06 -14.90
C ALA A 266 -5.59 -0.50 -13.91
N PHE A 267 -5.19 0.49 -13.13
CA PHE A 267 -6.02 1.16 -12.14
C PHE A 267 -7.13 1.99 -12.81
N GLY A 268 -6.79 2.76 -13.85
CA GLY A 268 -7.74 3.61 -14.59
C GLY A 268 -8.81 2.79 -15.28
N SER A 269 -8.44 1.66 -15.88
CA SER A 269 -9.38 0.72 -16.52
C SER A 269 -10.41 0.17 -15.52
N PHE A 270 -9.99 -0.14 -14.29
CA PHE A 270 -10.89 -0.62 -13.24
C PHE A 270 -11.87 0.45 -12.76
N LEU A 271 -11.45 1.70 -12.77
CA LEU A 271 -12.28 2.83 -12.35
C LEU A 271 -13.12 3.45 -13.49
N ASP A 272 -12.98 2.94 -14.72
CA ASP A 272 -13.53 3.54 -15.95
C ASP A 272 -13.10 5.03 -16.14
N ILE A 273 -11.91 5.38 -15.65
CA ILE A 273 -11.33 6.72 -15.71
C ILE A 273 -9.88 6.61 -16.17
N PRO A 274 -9.51 7.14 -17.36
CA PRO A 274 -8.12 7.18 -17.76
C PRO A 274 -7.33 8.10 -16.82
N LEU A 275 -6.26 7.58 -16.23
CA LEU A 275 -5.29 8.36 -15.47
C LEU A 275 -4.22 8.84 -16.45
N GLU A 276 -4.43 10.01 -17.05
CA GLU A 276 -3.49 10.62 -17.99
C GLU A 276 -2.10 10.79 -17.36
N ALA A 277 -1.08 10.61 -18.19
CA ALA A 277 0.32 10.70 -17.81
C ALA A 277 0.73 12.12 -17.32
#